data_d8c9f1263c7b81784fd4d629931413fa
#
_entry.id   d8c9f1263c7b81784fd4d629931413fa
#
_cell.length_a   1.000
_cell.length_b   1.000
_cell.length_c   1.000
_cell.angle_alpha   90.00
_cell.angle_beta   90.00
_cell.angle_gamma   90.00
#
_symmetry.space_group_name_H-M   'P 1'
#
loop_
_entity.id
_entity.type
_entity.pdbx_description
1 polymer ?
#
loop_
_entity_poly.entity_id
_entity_poly.type
_entity_poly.pdbx_seq_one_letter_code
_entity_poly.pdbx_strand_id
1 'polypeptide(L)'
;MKKLNVALVGVGQRGLQHLQALSDLKNEELVSIQALVDPFKENLDNTKIKSYVSNYDEKGVKYFTEFNEMIESVDVDAIWFVIPPNQHKNEIIYAAEKGIAIFAEKPQSLFLDEVFPMAEAIEKNNVPSICGFQMEYDTWYSKVRDYLSDKEVASIMMVNCGAVETHGVKHTVISKNEGPQDRIWTADRKWSGTSMVEAGIHQTDLMRFWTNDEIEWVTANYVERPMHLHDKQGDNPIAYHVSYGLKKGGIANLTLTKPAGVFFMERYDYILTTQSMIKFENDLKVYGVDNNDYDINLGRKHFKNNDIYNKEEIEKVIAKGPHNDPMGLINTKKISENFIKSIIEDRPELRNNSFRTSINSLSSVLAANVSASMDGEKINIEEFESSIKYSKYRKK
;
A
#
# COMPACT_ATOMS: atom_id res chain seq x y z
N MET A 1 -16.69 7.86 -24.37
CA MET A 1 -15.36 8.10 -23.77
C MET A 1 -14.41 6.99 -24.20
N LYS A 2 -13.12 7.25 -24.32
CA LYS A 2 -12.13 6.20 -24.58
C LYS A 2 -12.06 5.29 -23.34
N LYS A 3 -12.23 3.97 -23.53
CA LYS A 3 -12.00 2.97 -22.48
C LYS A 3 -10.53 2.55 -22.51
N LEU A 4 -9.92 2.32 -21.35
CA LEU A 4 -8.58 1.75 -21.29
C LEU A 4 -8.66 0.22 -21.31
N ASN A 5 -7.83 -0.40 -22.12
CA ASN A 5 -7.55 -1.82 -22.06
C ASN A 5 -6.58 -2.08 -20.91
N VAL A 6 -6.96 -2.91 -19.96
CA VAL A 6 -6.16 -3.14 -18.75
C VAL A 6 -5.84 -4.62 -18.54
N ALA A 7 -4.67 -4.88 -17.92
CA ALA A 7 -4.31 -6.19 -17.42
C ALA A 7 -4.00 -6.14 -15.93
N LEU A 8 -4.18 -7.27 -15.24
CA LEU A 8 -3.83 -7.46 -13.85
C LEU A 8 -2.81 -8.58 -13.73
N VAL A 9 -1.67 -8.28 -13.10
CA VAL A 9 -0.58 -9.21 -12.81
C VAL A 9 -0.54 -9.47 -11.30
N GLY A 10 -0.79 -10.71 -10.92
CA GLY A 10 -1.01 -11.13 -9.54
C GLY A 10 -2.50 -11.18 -9.20
N VAL A 11 -3.07 -12.38 -9.12
CA VAL A 11 -4.49 -12.64 -8.80
C VAL A 11 -4.62 -13.29 -7.42
N GLY A 12 -3.71 -12.95 -6.52
CA GLY A 12 -3.81 -13.26 -5.10
C GLY A 12 -4.90 -12.42 -4.43
N GLN A 13 -4.94 -12.42 -3.09
CA GLN A 13 -5.99 -11.69 -2.37
C GLN A 13 -6.06 -10.21 -2.72
N ARG A 14 -4.92 -9.52 -2.70
CA ARG A 14 -4.90 -8.10 -3.05
C ARG A 14 -5.28 -7.88 -4.52
N GLY A 15 -4.84 -8.79 -5.41
CA GLY A 15 -5.25 -8.80 -6.81
C GLY A 15 -6.76 -8.94 -7.00
N LEU A 16 -7.42 -9.78 -6.21
CA LEU A 16 -8.88 -9.92 -6.24
C LEU A 16 -9.60 -8.63 -5.80
N GLN A 17 -9.05 -7.87 -4.85
CA GLN A 17 -9.59 -6.55 -4.48
C GLN A 17 -9.44 -5.54 -5.63
N HIS A 18 -8.32 -5.54 -6.34
CA HIS A 18 -8.16 -4.74 -7.56
C HIS A 18 -9.06 -5.21 -8.68
N LEU A 19 -9.22 -6.52 -8.84
CA LEU A 19 -10.14 -7.07 -9.85
C LEU A 19 -11.60 -6.68 -9.56
N GLN A 20 -11.99 -6.61 -8.28
CA GLN A 20 -13.32 -6.08 -7.90
C GLN A 20 -13.44 -4.61 -8.32
N ALA A 21 -12.44 -3.78 -8.02
CA ALA A 21 -12.43 -2.38 -8.42
C ALA A 21 -12.49 -2.22 -9.96
N LEU A 22 -11.67 -2.97 -10.68
CA LEU A 22 -11.66 -2.95 -12.15
C LEU A 22 -12.97 -3.49 -12.76
N SER A 23 -13.61 -4.46 -12.12
CA SER A 23 -14.93 -4.98 -12.57
C SER A 23 -16.03 -3.93 -12.38
N ASP A 24 -16.00 -3.17 -11.28
CA ASP A 24 -16.90 -2.05 -11.06
C ASP A 24 -16.68 -0.95 -12.11
N LEU A 25 -15.43 -0.59 -12.38
CA LEU A 25 -15.08 0.43 -13.39
C LEU A 25 -15.31 -0.04 -14.83
N LYS A 26 -15.32 -1.36 -15.09
CA LYS A 26 -15.78 -1.94 -16.37
C LYS A 26 -17.27 -1.70 -16.55
N ASN A 27 -18.07 -1.88 -15.50
CA ASN A 27 -19.52 -1.61 -15.54
C ASN A 27 -19.82 -0.12 -15.74
N GLU A 28 -18.93 0.76 -15.28
CA GLU A 28 -18.97 2.22 -15.51
C GLU A 28 -18.41 2.64 -16.88
N GLU A 29 -18.04 1.68 -17.71
CA GLU A 29 -17.51 1.88 -19.06
C GLU A 29 -16.16 2.61 -19.14
N LEU A 30 -15.36 2.60 -18.07
CA LEU A 30 -14.03 3.24 -18.01
C LEU A 30 -12.91 2.31 -18.47
N VAL A 31 -13.05 1.00 -18.27
CA VAL A 31 -12.02 0.02 -18.64
C VAL A 31 -12.59 -1.20 -19.37
N SER A 32 -11.70 -1.92 -20.04
CA SER A 32 -11.89 -3.27 -20.55
C SER A 32 -10.78 -4.16 -20.04
N ILE A 33 -11.11 -5.18 -19.23
CA ILE A 33 -10.14 -6.13 -18.70
C ILE A 33 -9.77 -7.10 -19.82
N GLN A 34 -8.50 -7.08 -20.24
CA GLN A 34 -7.99 -7.88 -21.36
C GLN A 34 -7.32 -9.16 -20.91
N ALA A 35 -6.59 -9.10 -19.78
CA ALA A 35 -5.82 -10.24 -19.30
C ALA A 35 -5.69 -10.28 -17.77
N LEU A 36 -5.59 -11.50 -17.26
CA LEU A 36 -5.14 -11.83 -15.91
C LEU A 36 -3.90 -12.69 -15.99
N VAL A 37 -2.90 -12.37 -15.15
CA VAL A 37 -1.63 -13.10 -15.10
C VAL A 37 -1.37 -13.54 -13.66
N ASP A 38 -1.11 -14.82 -13.45
CA ASP A 38 -0.67 -15.36 -12.16
C ASP A 38 0.08 -16.68 -12.38
N PRO A 39 1.29 -16.87 -11.80
CA PRO A 39 2.06 -18.10 -11.99
C PRO A 39 1.34 -19.36 -11.44
N PHE A 40 0.38 -19.18 -10.55
CA PHE A 40 -0.43 -20.26 -9.99
C PHE A 40 -1.77 -20.37 -10.72
N LYS A 41 -1.93 -21.43 -11.52
CA LYS A 41 -3.16 -21.67 -12.30
C LYS A 41 -4.44 -21.68 -11.46
N GLU A 42 -4.32 -22.08 -10.19
CA GLU A 42 -5.41 -22.10 -9.22
C GLU A 42 -5.96 -20.69 -8.91
N ASN A 43 -5.13 -19.66 -9.06
CA ASN A 43 -5.56 -18.27 -8.90
C ASN A 43 -6.32 -17.75 -10.13
N LEU A 44 -6.18 -18.42 -11.27
CA LEU A 44 -6.86 -18.08 -12.53
C LEU A 44 -8.15 -18.87 -12.74
N ASP A 45 -8.57 -19.68 -11.76
CA ASP A 45 -9.82 -20.44 -11.85
C ASP A 45 -11.04 -19.48 -11.71
N ASN A 46 -11.91 -19.49 -12.71
CA ASN A 46 -13.06 -18.59 -12.78
C ASN A 46 -14.06 -18.81 -11.63
N THR A 47 -14.22 -20.05 -11.16
CA THR A 47 -15.12 -20.36 -10.04
C THR A 47 -14.59 -19.70 -8.76
N LYS A 48 -13.26 -19.81 -8.53
CA LYS A 48 -12.58 -19.15 -7.42
C LYS A 48 -12.70 -17.64 -7.54
N ILE A 49 -12.37 -17.06 -8.69
CA ILE A 49 -12.45 -15.60 -8.92
C ILE A 49 -13.87 -15.10 -8.63
N LYS A 50 -14.90 -15.70 -9.21
CA LYS A 50 -16.30 -15.30 -9.03
C LYS A 50 -16.81 -15.47 -7.59
N SER A 51 -16.20 -16.36 -6.81
CA SER A 51 -16.55 -16.48 -5.39
C SER A 51 -16.11 -15.27 -4.55
N TYR A 52 -15.13 -14.49 -5.03
CA TYR A 52 -14.64 -13.25 -4.41
C TYR A 52 -15.12 -11.99 -5.11
N VAL A 53 -15.24 -12.04 -6.44
CA VAL A 53 -15.61 -10.91 -7.31
C VAL A 53 -16.88 -11.30 -8.06
N SER A 54 -18.03 -11.12 -7.42
CA SER A 54 -19.33 -11.64 -7.90
C SER A 54 -19.79 -11.04 -9.23
N ASN A 55 -19.36 -9.83 -9.56
CA ASN A 55 -19.66 -9.14 -10.82
C ASN A 55 -18.55 -9.27 -11.86
N TYR A 56 -17.58 -10.18 -11.65
CA TYR A 56 -16.54 -10.44 -12.65
C TYR A 56 -17.14 -11.09 -13.90
N ASP A 57 -16.91 -10.46 -15.03
CA ASP A 57 -17.27 -10.97 -16.35
C ASP A 57 -16.00 -11.40 -17.10
N GLU A 58 -15.82 -12.71 -17.25
CA GLU A 58 -14.68 -13.34 -17.94
C GLU A 58 -14.70 -13.20 -19.46
N LYS A 59 -15.78 -12.71 -20.03
CA LYS A 59 -15.93 -12.66 -21.49
C LYS A 59 -14.84 -11.80 -22.14
N GLY A 60 -14.03 -12.43 -22.99
CA GLY A 60 -12.94 -11.78 -23.70
C GLY A 60 -11.64 -11.64 -22.89
N VAL A 61 -11.62 -12.02 -21.61
CA VAL A 61 -10.42 -11.99 -20.78
C VAL A 61 -9.55 -13.19 -21.08
N LYS A 62 -8.24 -12.97 -21.30
CA LYS A 62 -7.24 -14.00 -21.49
C LYS A 62 -6.48 -14.28 -20.18
N TYR A 63 -6.04 -15.51 -20.00
CA TYR A 63 -5.35 -15.96 -18.78
C TYR A 63 -3.95 -16.46 -19.12
N PHE A 64 -2.96 -16.00 -18.38
CA PHE A 64 -1.55 -16.33 -18.59
C PHE A 64 -0.88 -16.71 -17.28
N THR A 65 0.08 -17.64 -17.34
CA THR A 65 0.95 -17.94 -16.21
C THR A 65 2.25 -17.15 -16.24
N GLU A 66 2.59 -16.57 -17.38
CA GLU A 66 3.82 -15.83 -17.60
C GLU A 66 3.51 -14.40 -18.12
N PHE A 67 4.13 -13.40 -17.49
CA PHE A 67 3.97 -12.01 -17.88
C PHE A 67 4.42 -11.73 -19.31
N ASN A 68 5.57 -12.28 -19.72
CA ASN A 68 6.13 -12.06 -21.05
C ASN A 68 5.22 -12.58 -22.16
N GLU A 69 4.55 -13.70 -21.94
CA GLU A 69 3.57 -14.23 -22.89
C GLU A 69 2.37 -13.28 -23.03
N MET A 70 1.88 -12.75 -21.92
CA MET A 70 0.76 -11.82 -21.92
C MET A 70 1.09 -10.54 -22.69
N ILE A 71 2.20 -9.87 -22.35
CA ILE A 71 2.53 -8.56 -22.91
C ILE A 71 2.89 -8.58 -24.39
N GLU A 72 3.27 -9.77 -24.93
CA GLU A 72 3.48 -9.96 -26.38
C GLU A 72 2.19 -10.36 -27.13
N SER A 73 1.16 -10.81 -26.41
CA SER A 73 -0.06 -11.39 -27.00
C SER A 73 -1.28 -10.50 -26.84
N VAL A 74 -1.24 -9.49 -25.99
CA VAL A 74 -2.40 -8.67 -25.62
C VAL A 74 -2.04 -7.17 -25.68
N ASP A 75 -2.84 -6.41 -26.37
CA ASP A 75 -2.72 -4.95 -26.41
C ASP A 75 -3.40 -4.34 -25.18
N VAL A 76 -2.63 -3.63 -24.35
CA VAL A 76 -3.08 -3.01 -23.11
C VAL A 76 -2.55 -1.58 -22.96
N ASP A 77 -3.39 -0.69 -22.45
CA ASP A 77 -3.05 0.70 -22.16
C ASP A 77 -2.44 0.86 -20.75
N ALA A 78 -2.82 -0.01 -19.81
CA ALA A 78 -2.32 0.04 -18.42
C ALA A 78 -2.26 -1.35 -17.77
N ILE A 79 -1.30 -1.54 -16.87
CA ILE A 79 -1.11 -2.79 -16.13
C ILE A 79 -1.10 -2.51 -14.62
N TRP A 80 -1.87 -3.32 -13.86
CA TRP A 80 -1.82 -3.39 -12.40
C TRP A 80 -0.86 -4.49 -11.98
N PHE A 81 0.28 -4.13 -11.36
CA PHE A 81 1.23 -5.06 -10.77
C PHE A 81 0.93 -5.24 -9.29
N VAL A 82 0.39 -6.40 -8.94
CA VAL A 82 -0.09 -6.74 -7.59
C VAL A 82 0.57 -8.04 -7.14
N ILE A 83 1.88 -8.00 -7.09
CA ILE A 83 2.73 -9.15 -6.77
C ILE A 83 3.53 -8.89 -5.48
N PRO A 84 3.96 -9.93 -4.74
CA PRO A 84 4.79 -9.73 -3.56
C PRO A 84 6.09 -8.99 -3.90
N PRO A 85 6.54 -8.05 -3.03
CA PRO A 85 7.64 -7.13 -3.35
C PRO A 85 8.99 -7.81 -3.61
N ASN A 86 9.21 -9.01 -3.07
CA ASN A 86 10.42 -9.79 -3.31
C ASN A 86 10.39 -10.61 -4.62
N GLN A 87 9.28 -10.59 -5.36
CA GLN A 87 9.08 -11.36 -6.58
C GLN A 87 9.20 -10.52 -7.85
N HIS A 88 9.40 -9.20 -7.72
CA HIS A 88 9.66 -8.33 -8.87
C HIS A 88 10.91 -8.75 -9.65
N LYS A 89 10.81 -8.61 -10.98
CA LYS A 89 11.88 -8.82 -11.95
C LYS A 89 11.99 -7.58 -12.83
N ASN A 90 11.87 -7.76 -14.15
CA ASN A 90 11.96 -6.66 -15.13
C ASN A 90 10.59 -6.25 -15.72
N GLU A 91 9.48 -6.77 -15.20
CA GLU A 91 8.14 -6.59 -15.76
C GLU A 91 7.70 -5.12 -15.83
N ILE A 92 8.04 -4.33 -14.80
CA ILE A 92 7.73 -2.89 -14.77
C ILE A 92 8.58 -2.12 -15.79
N ILE A 93 9.88 -2.45 -15.88
CA ILE A 93 10.78 -1.84 -16.87
C ILE A 93 10.28 -2.15 -18.27
N TYR A 94 9.93 -3.39 -18.54
CA TYR A 94 9.48 -3.84 -19.85
C TYR A 94 8.14 -3.20 -20.26
N ALA A 95 7.20 -3.08 -19.31
CA ALA A 95 5.95 -2.34 -19.54
C ALA A 95 6.20 -0.85 -19.84
N ALA A 96 7.10 -0.22 -19.07
CA ALA A 96 7.48 1.18 -19.30
C ALA A 96 8.11 1.41 -20.67
N GLU A 97 8.99 0.52 -21.12
CA GLU A 97 9.62 0.57 -22.45
C GLU A 97 8.61 0.43 -23.59
N LYS A 98 7.48 -0.25 -23.35
CA LYS A 98 6.36 -0.33 -24.30
C LYS A 98 5.38 0.84 -24.20
N GLY A 99 5.63 1.82 -23.31
CA GLY A 99 4.75 2.98 -23.13
C GLY A 99 3.44 2.67 -22.39
N ILE A 100 3.37 1.55 -21.68
CA ILE A 100 2.17 1.09 -20.96
C ILE A 100 2.12 1.74 -19.58
N ALA A 101 0.98 2.33 -19.21
CA ALA A 101 0.79 2.95 -17.90
C ALA A 101 0.85 1.93 -16.75
N ILE A 102 1.41 2.33 -15.61
CA ILE A 102 1.79 1.42 -14.52
C ILE A 102 1.08 1.78 -13.23
N PHE A 103 0.28 0.85 -12.73
CA PHE A 103 -0.14 0.79 -11.35
C PHE A 103 0.72 -0.26 -10.63
N ALA A 104 1.52 0.14 -9.64
CA ALA A 104 2.33 -0.78 -8.84
C ALA A 104 1.83 -0.82 -7.39
N GLU A 105 1.54 -2.01 -6.86
CA GLU A 105 1.22 -2.13 -5.43
C GLU A 105 2.43 -1.84 -4.55
N LYS A 106 2.13 -1.39 -3.35
CA LYS A 106 3.14 -1.16 -2.30
C LYS A 106 3.47 -2.47 -1.55
N PRO A 107 4.68 -2.58 -1.00
CA PRO A 107 5.87 -1.83 -1.37
C PRO A 107 6.37 -2.22 -2.76
N GLN A 108 6.95 -1.28 -3.49
CA GLN A 108 7.35 -1.48 -4.89
C GLN A 108 8.42 -2.57 -5.08
N SER A 109 9.26 -2.77 -4.09
CA SER A 109 10.22 -3.87 -3.93
C SER A 109 10.76 -3.88 -2.50
N LEU A 110 11.59 -4.85 -2.16
CA LEU A 110 12.41 -4.86 -0.93
C LEU A 110 13.81 -4.28 -1.16
N PHE A 111 14.16 -3.95 -2.41
CA PHE A 111 15.51 -3.58 -2.80
C PHE A 111 15.51 -2.30 -3.66
N LEU A 112 16.15 -1.24 -3.17
CA LEU A 112 16.20 0.03 -3.90
C LEU A 112 16.94 -0.08 -5.24
N ASP A 113 17.93 -0.97 -5.34
CA ASP A 113 18.66 -1.22 -6.58
C ASP A 113 17.78 -1.88 -7.69
N GLU A 114 16.58 -2.40 -7.32
CA GLU A 114 15.55 -2.81 -8.30
C GLU A 114 14.59 -1.63 -8.60
N VAL A 115 14.26 -0.82 -7.59
CA VAL A 115 13.24 0.25 -7.71
C VAL A 115 13.74 1.43 -8.53
N PHE A 116 15.01 1.83 -8.36
CA PHE A 116 15.56 2.96 -9.11
C PHE A 116 15.54 2.74 -10.63
N PRO A 117 16.02 1.59 -11.17
CA PRO A 117 15.88 1.30 -12.60
C PRO A 117 14.43 1.28 -13.11
N MET A 118 13.48 0.78 -12.30
CA MET A 118 12.05 0.82 -12.64
C MET A 118 11.56 2.26 -12.78
N ALA A 119 11.88 3.11 -11.80
CA ALA A 119 11.51 4.51 -11.83
C ALA A 119 12.16 5.27 -13.01
N GLU A 120 13.44 5.01 -13.30
CA GLU A 120 14.15 5.58 -14.44
C GLU A 120 13.54 5.18 -15.79
N ALA A 121 13.14 3.92 -15.93
CA ALA A 121 12.46 3.44 -17.14
C ALA A 121 11.09 4.13 -17.32
N ILE A 122 10.31 4.29 -16.26
CA ILE A 122 9.03 5.00 -16.27
C ILE A 122 9.21 6.45 -16.69
N GLU A 123 10.18 7.16 -16.10
CA GLU A 123 10.46 8.58 -16.40
C GLU A 123 11.00 8.77 -17.82
N LYS A 124 11.96 7.95 -18.22
CA LYS A 124 12.56 7.98 -19.56
C LYS A 124 11.53 7.81 -20.68
N ASN A 125 10.52 6.97 -20.46
CA ASN A 125 9.47 6.70 -21.43
C ASN A 125 8.22 7.56 -21.21
N ASN A 126 8.26 8.50 -20.25
CA ASN A 126 7.15 9.40 -19.90
C ASN A 126 5.82 8.64 -19.64
N VAL A 127 5.90 7.55 -18.94
CA VAL A 127 4.76 6.65 -18.69
C VAL A 127 3.98 7.11 -17.45
N PRO A 128 2.63 7.26 -17.54
CA PRO A 128 1.81 7.49 -16.36
C PRO A 128 1.99 6.37 -15.32
N SER A 129 2.28 6.74 -14.08
CA SER A 129 2.46 5.75 -13.03
C SER A 129 1.86 6.17 -11.70
N ILE A 130 1.50 5.19 -10.87
CA ILE A 130 1.02 5.38 -9.50
C ILE A 130 1.50 4.21 -8.64
N CYS A 131 1.72 4.48 -7.34
CA CYS A 131 1.94 3.44 -6.33
C CYS A 131 0.69 3.24 -5.48
N GLY A 132 0.43 2.02 -5.04
CA GLY A 132 -0.79 1.57 -4.37
C GLY A 132 -1.07 2.13 -2.96
N PHE A 133 -0.71 3.38 -2.70
CA PHE A 133 -1.01 4.08 -1.44
C PHE A 133 -2.47 4.55 -1.41
N GLN A 134 -3.37 3.59 -1.33
CA GLN A 134 -4.82 3.84 -1.38
C GLN A 134 -5.36 4.77 -0.29
N MET A 135 -4.64 4.89 0.85
CA MET A 135 -5.07 5.76 1.95
C MET A 135 -5.02 7.25 1.58
N GLU A 136 -4.18 7.66 0.63
CA GLU A 136 -4.17 9.02 0.10
C GLU A 136 -5.48 9.41 -0.60
N TYR A 137 -6.27 8.42 -1.03
CA TYR A 137 -7.56 8.60 -1.69
C TYR A 137 -8.75 8.47 -0.73
N ASP A 138 -8.49 8.23 0.55
CA ASP A 138 -9.49 8.28 1.59
C ASP A 138 -9.93 9.72 1.83
N THR A 139 -11.26 9.95 1.75
CA THR A 139 -11.83 11.29 1.90
C THR A 139 -11.47 11.93 3.25
N TRP A 140 -11.36 11.13 4.29
CA TRP A 140 -11.02 11.60 5.62
C TRP A 140 -9.57 12.07 5.72
N TYR A 141 -8.64 11.26 5.20
CA TYR A 141 -7.22 11.62 5.18
C TYR A 141 -6.92 12.80 4.26
N SER A 142 -7.65 12.92 3.14
CA SER A 142 -7.55 14.10 2.26
C SER A 142 -7.95 15.38 2.97
N LYS A 143 -9.03 15.34 3.78
CA LYS A 143 -9.44 16.52 4.58
C LYS A 143 -8.43 16.91 5.66
N VAL A 144 -7.72 15.92 6.25
CA VAL A 144 -6.59 16.20 7.15
C VAL A 144 -5.48 16.93 6.43
N ARG A 145 -5.11 16.46 5.23
CA ARG A 145 -4.12 17.12 4.38
C ARG A 145 -4.53 18.55 4.04
N ASP A 146 -5.78 18.75 3.63
CA ASP A 146 -6.30 20.09 3.31
C ASP A 146 -6.22 21.03 4.52
N TYR A 147 -6.60 20.52 5.70
CA TYR A 147 -6.50 21.30 6.95
C TYR A 147 -5.05 21.65 7.31
N LEU A 148 -4.08 20.78 7.01
CA LEU A 148 -2.67 20.99 7.32
C LEU A 148 -1.92 21.81 6.26
N SER A 149 -2.54 22.12 5.13
CA SER A 149 -1.88 22.69 3.96
C SER A 149 -1.18 24.03 4.20
N ASP A 150 -1.69 24.82 5.18
CA ASP A 150 -1.16 26.13 5.59
C ASP A 150 -0.53 26.12 7.00
N LYS A 151 -0.29 24.94 7.58
CA LYS A 151 0.17 24.80 8.97
C LYS A 151 1.56 24.18 9.06
N GLU A 152 2.31 24.63 10.04
CA GLU A 152 3.58 24.03 10.41
C GLU A 152 3.34 22.85 11.35
N VAL A 153 3.64 21.63 10.88
CA VAL A 153 3.52 20.41 11.68
C VAL A 153 4.76 20.25 12.55
N ALA A 154 4.55 20.28 13.86
CA ALA A 154 5.63 20.08 14.83
C ALA A 154 5.85 18.59 15.15
N SER A 155 4.76 17.83 15.31
CA SER A 155 4.87 16.40 15.63
C SER A 155 3.69 15.59 15.10
N ILE A 156 3.98 14.36 14.69
CA ILE A 156 2.99 13.31 14.40
C ILE A 156 3.29 12.11 15.30
N MET A 157 2.26 11.59 15.96
CA MET A 157 2.35 10.39 16.78
C MET A 157 1.33 9.39 16.30
N MET A 158 1.80 8.24 15.84
CA MET A 158 0.95 7.15 15.38
C MET A 158 1.24 5.88 16.19
N VAL A 159 0.20 5.29 16.74
CA VAL A 159 0.25 3.99 17.41
C VAL A 159 -0.70 3.05 16.70
N ASN A 160 -0.17 1.99 16.14
CA ASN A 160 -0.94 0.96 15.46
C ASN A 160 -0.64 -0.41 16.11
N CYS A 161 -1.53 -0.84 16.97
CA CYS A 161 -1.46 -2.12 17.63
C CYS A 161 -2.38 -3.10 16.91
N GLY A 162 -1.80 -4.11 16.25
CA GLY A 162 -2.54 -5.14 15.53
C GLY A 162 -2.04 -6.54 15.84
N ALA A 163 -2.82 -7.56 15.54
CA ALA A 163 -2.39 -8.94 15.63
C ALA A 163 -1.60 -9.38 14.39
N VAL A 164 -0.85 -10.46 14.51
CA VAL A 164 -0.33 -11.18 13.34
C VAL A 164 -1.53 -11.68 12.54
N GLU A 165 -1.50 -11.44 11.25
CA GLU A 165 -2.54 -11.93 10.37
C GLU A 165 -2.58 -13.45 10.42
N THR A 166 -3.70 -13.99 10.89
CA THR A 166 -3.98 -15.42 10.94
C THR A 166 -5.06 -15.76 9.92
N HIS A 167 -5.02 -16.92 9.34
CA HIS A 167 -5.51 -17.23 8.03
C HIS A 167 -6.78 -17.99 7.94
N GLY A 168 -7.81 -17.39 7.41
CA GLY A 168 -8.86 -18.06 6.66
C GLY A 168 -8.65 -18.14 5.14
N VAL A 169 -7.76 -17.32 4.58
CA VAL A 169 -7.55 -17.24 3.12
C VAL A 169 -6.08 -17.39 2.79
N LYS A 170 -5.72 -18.41 2.04
CA LYS A 170 -4.35 -18.61 1.53
C LYS A 170 -4.09 -17.61 0.41
N HIS A 171 -3.14 -16.73 0.64
CA HIS A 171 -2.82 -15.70 -0.33
C HIS A 171 -1.75 -16.12 -1.30
N THR A 172 -0.62 -16.54 -0.79
CA THR A 172 0.48 -17.06 -1.55
C THR A 172 0.90 -18.32 -0.87
N VAL A 173 0.85 -19.42 -1.57
CA VAL A 173 1.39 -20.69 -1.07
C VAL A 173 2.90 -20.53 -1.09
N ILE A 174 3.50 -20.30 0.09
CA ILE A 174 4.94 -20.47 0.25
C ILE A 174 5.22 -21.95 -0.02
N SER A 175 6.15 -22.25 -0.91
CA SER A 175 6.49 -23.64 -1.26
C SER A 175 6.92 -24.40 0.00
N LYS A 176 6.73 -25.72 0.01
CA LYS A 176 7.11 -26.62 1.13
C LYS A 176 8.57 -26.43 1.59
N ASN A 177 9.43 -25.95 0.70
CA ASN A 177 10.86 -25.75 0.95
C ASN A 177 11.21 -24.37 1.53
N GLU A 178 10.24 -23.44 1.63
CA GLU A 178 10.49 -22.05 2.02
C GLU A 178 9.77 -21.63 3.31
N GLY A 179 9.08 -22.53 3.98
CA GLY A 179 8.41 -22.28 5.25
C GLY A 179 7.10 -23.05 5.45
N PRO A 180 6.46 -22.95 6.62
CA PRO A 180 5.23 -23.65 6.93
C PRO A 180 4.09 -23.21 6.01
N GLN A 181 3.37 -24.17 5.45
CA GLN A 181 2.30 -23.97 4.45
C GLN A 181 1.11 -23.11 4.93
N ASP A 182 0.99 -22.91 6.22
CA ASP A 182 -0.13 -22.21 6.84
C ASP A 182 0.18 -20.77 7.25
N ARG A 183 1.38 -20.28 6.87
CA ARG A 183 1.84 -18.94 7.23
C ARG A 183 1.72 -17.99 6.05
N ILE A 184 1.17 -16.78 6.29
CA ILE A 184 1.15 -15.72 5.30
C ILE A 184 2.57 -15.22 5.07
N TRP A 185 2.90 -14.96 3.82
CA TRP A 185 4.19 -14.40 3.41
C TRP A 185 4.51 -13.06 4.11
N THR A 186 3.50 -12.28 4.50
CA THR A 186 3.66 -11.00 5.23
C THR A 186 4.31 -11.15 6.59
N ALA A 187 4.28 -12.35 7.17
CA ALA A 187 4.92 -12.65 8.45
C ALA A 187 6.42 -13.00 8.33
N ASP A 188 6.90 -13.24 7.11
CA ASP A 188 8.29 -13.62 6.83
C ASP A 188 9.12 -12.43 6.35
N ARG A 189 10.27 -12.17 6.98
CA ARG A 189 11.20 -11.11 6.56
C ARG A 189 11.68 -11.24 5.13
N LYS A 190 11.98 -12.46 4.70
CA LYS A 190 12.44 -12.74 3.33
C LYS A 190 11.42 -12.29 2.28
N TRP A 191 10.13 -12.33 2.61
CA TRP A 191 9.05 -12.00 1.70
C TRP A 191 8.52 -10.57 1.87
N SER A 192 8.42 -10.13 3.11
CA SER A 192 7.80 -8.85 3.47
C SER A 192 8.78 -7.72 3.77
N GLY A 193 10.07 -8.04 3.95
CA GLY A 193 11.08 -7.10 4.45
C GLY A 193 10.99 -6.87 5.95
N THR A 194 9.86 -6.81 6.52
CA THR A 194 9.36 -6.83 7.91
C THR A 194 7.92 -6.29 7.91
N SER A 195 7.19 -6.41 9.04
CA SER A 195 5.88 -5.74 9.14
C SER A 195 5.98 -4.20 9.07
N MET A 196 7.16 -3.63 9.33
CA MET A 196 7.40 -2.19 9.13
C MET A 196 7.38 -1.83 7.64
N VAL A 197 7.98 -2.66 6.79
CA VAL A 197 8.03 -2.46 5.34
C VAL A 197 6.68 -2.77 4.71
N GLU A 198 6.03 -3.87 5.10
CA GLU A 198 4.77 -4.30 4.48
C GLU A 198 3.57 -3.48 4.96
N ALA A 199 3.42 -3.29 6.27
CA ALA A 199 2.28 -2.60 6.89
C ALA A 199 2.62 -1.15 7.29
N GLY A 200 3.76 -0.93 7.95
CA GLY A 200 4.17 0.39 8.45
C GLY A 200 4.38 1.43 7.36
N ILE A 201 4.65 0.99 6.14
CA ILE A 201 4.81 1.89 4.99
C ILE A 201 3.55 2.74 4.73
N HIS A 202 2.35 2.24 5.05
CA HIS A 202 1.12 3.02 4.91
C HIS A 202 1.08 4.24 5.83
N GLN A 203 1.50 4.06 7.09
CA GLN A 203 1.56 5.16 8.06
C GLN A 203 2.70 6.12 7.71
N THR A 204 3.84 5.59 7.29
CA THR A 204 4.99 6.38 6.84
C THR A 204 4.60 7.27 5.64
N ASP A 205 3.87 6.72 4.69
CA ASP A 205 3.37 7.44 3.53
C ASP A 205 2.31 8.50 3.93
N LEU A 206 1.38 8.17 4.82
CA LEU A 206 0.40 9.14 5.33
C LEU A 206 1.04 10.35 6.01
N MET A 207 2.16 10.16 6.74
CA MET A 207 2.89 11.28 7.34
C MET A 207 3.37 12.26 6.26
N ARG A 208 3.92 11.74 5.16
CA ARG A 208 4.35 12.54 4.00
C ARG A 208 3.17 13.20 3.30
N PHE A 209 2.11 12.43 3.06
CA PHE A 209 0.89 12.93 2.41
C PHE A 209 0.23 14.07 3.19
N TRP A 210 0.10 13.96 4.50
CA TRP A 210 -0.51 14.97 5.35
C TRP A 210 0.31 16.25 5.46
N THR A 211 1.64 16.12 5.54
CA THR A 211 2.54 17.26 5.70
C THR A 211 2.96 17.87 4.36
N ASN A 212 2.66 17.18 3.25
CA ASN A 212 3.23 17.49 1.95
C ASN A 212 4.76 17.71 2.05
N ASP A 213 5.44 16.77 2.71
CA ASP A 213 6.86 16.82 3.04
C ASP A 213 7.52 15.46 2.84
N GLU A 214 8.84 15.45 2.80
CA GLU A 214 9.66 14.24 2.68
C GLU A 214 10.32 13.89 4.02
N ILE A 215 10.54 12.60 4.24
CA ILE A 215 11.32 12.11 5.35
C ILE A 215 12.81 12.33 5.03
N GLU A 216 13.51 12.99 5.93
CA GLU A 216 14.93 13.29 5.82
C GLU A 216 15.79 12.24 6.51
N TRP A 217 15.36 11.77 7.68
CA TRP A 217 16.10 10.77 8.46
C TRP A 217 15.16 9.87 9.26
N VAL A 218 15.68 8.73 9.68
CA VAL A 218 14.99 7.75 10.51
C VAL A 218 15.89 7.19 11.62
N THR A 219 15.30 6.90 12.78
CA THR A 219 15.84 6.03 13.83
C THR A 219 14.82 4.97 14.20
N ALA A 220 15.26 3.74 14.51
CA ALA A 220 14.34 2.66 14.82
C ALA A 220 14.91 1.67 15.85
N ASN A 221 14.03 1.14 16.69
CA ASN A 221 14.30 0.05 17.60
C ASN A 221 13.20 -1.00 17.49
N TYR A 222 13.58 -2.28 17.37
CA TYR A 222 12.67 -3.39 17.23
C TYR A 222 12.78 -4.38 18.37
N VAL A 223 11.65 -4.99 18.71
CA VAL A 223 11.61 -6.12 19.64
C VAL A 223 11.44 -7.38 18.83
N GLU A 224 12.48 -8.21 18.79
CA GLU A 224 12.49 -9.44 18.03
C GLU A 224 11.47 -10.46 18.55
N ARG A 225 10.93 -11.24 17.64
CA ARG A 225 10.05 -12.35 17.99
C ARG A 225 10.88 -13.52 18.54
N PRO A 226 10.50 -14.12 19.68
CA PRO A 226 11.19 -15.30 20.19
C PRO A 226 11.24 -16.45 19.18
N MET A 227 12.41 -17.06 19.03
CA MET A 227 12.64 -18.12 18.02
C MET A 227 11.65 -19.27 18.07
N HIS A 228 11.21 -19.67 19.29
CA HIS A 228 10.25 -20.77 19.46
C HIS A 228 8.85 -20.47 18.88
N LEU A 229 8.58 -19.22 18.50
CA LEU A 229 7.34 -18.78 17.87
C LEU A 229 7.44 -18.67 16.34
N HIS A 230 8.67 -18.72 15.76
CA HIS A 230 8.89 -18.47 14.34
C HIS A 230 8.09 -19.42 13.43
N ASP A 231 8.02 -20.70 13.77
CA ASP A 231 7.32 -21.69 12.95
C ASP A 231 5.82 -21.39 12.79
N LYS A 232 5.21 -20.78 13.81
CA LYS A 232 3.77 -20.49 13.82
C LYS A 232 3.44 -19.06 13.41
N GLN A 233 4.36 -18.11 13.66
CA GLN A 233 4.03 -16.70 13.63
C GLN A 233 4.94 -15.88 12.70
N GLY A 234 5.92 -16.52 12.04
CA GLY A 234 6.92 -15.85 11.25
C GLY A 234 8.10 -15.33 12.08
N ASP A 235 9.05 -14.73 11.39
CA ASP A 235 10.29 -14.21 11.97
C ASP A 235 10.33 -12.67 12.03
N ASN A 236 9.22 -12.01 11.71
CA ASN A 236 9.10 -10.57 11.87
C ASN A 236 9.10 -10.15 13.35
N PRO A 237 9.71 -9.02 13.72
CA PRO A 237 9.64 -8.46 15.06
C PRO A 237 8.21 -8.33 15.59
N ILE A 238 8.05 -8.32 16.93
CA ILE A 238 6.74 -8.16 17.57
C ILE A 238 6.37 -6.69 17.68
N ALA A 239 7.35 -5.82 17.90
CA ALA A 239 7.13 -4.40 18.07
C ALA A 239 8.21 -3.57 17.37
N TYR A 240 7.80 -2.42 16.92
CA TYR A 240 8.59 -1.46 16.16
C TYR A 240 8.35 -0.07 16.75
N HIS A 241 9.43 0.61 17.13
CA HIS A 241 9.42 2.03 17.48
C HIS A 241 10.29 2.77 16.50
N VAL A 242 9.68 3.64 15.71
CA VAL A 242 10.35 4.37 14.63
C VAL A 242 10.12 5.85 14.78
N SER A 243 11.17 6.65 14.70
CA SER A 243 11.12 8.10 14.66
C SER A 243 11.66 8.61 13.34
N TYR A 244 10.94 9.52 12.72
CA TYR A 244 11.28 10.17 11.46
C TYR A 244 11.45 11.67 11.66
N GLY A 245 12.45 12.26 11.01
CA GLY A 245 12.55 13.71 10.84
C GLY A 245 12.05 14.11 9.46
N LEU A 246 11.25 15.17 9.40
CA LEU A 246 10.73 15.74 8.17
C LEU A 246 11.67 16.84 7.66
N LYS A 247 11.80 16.99 6.34
CA LYS A 247 12.70 18.00 5.72
C LYS A 247 12.35 19.45 6.09
N LYS A 248 11.06 19.76 6.24
CA LYS A 248 10.60 21.10 6.67
C LYS A 248 10.68 21.32 8.17
N GLY A 249 11.18 20.35 8.91
CA GLY A 249 11.15 20.32 10.37
C GLY A 249 9.97 19.50 10.89
N GLY A 250 9.94 19.23 12.17
CA GLY A 250 8.98 18.35 12.78
C GLY A 250 9.45 16.91 12.87
N ILE A 251 8.86 16.17 13.81
CA ILE A 251 9.19 14.78 14.11
C ILE A 251 7.94 13.93 14.03
N ALA A 252 8.01 12.82 13.32
CA ALA A 252 6.95 11.83 13.29
C ALA A 252 7.39 10.55 13.99
N ASN A 253 6.49 9.92 14.74
CA ASN A 253 6.75 8.68 15.45
C ASN A 253 5.70 7.64 15.09
N LEU A 254 6.16 6.42 14.83
CA LEU A 254 5.29 5.26 14.61
C LEU A 254 5.65 4.15 15.59
N THR A 255 4.66 3.75 16.40
CA THR A 255 4.70 2.50 17.14
C THR A 255 3.80 1.49 16.43
N LEU A 256 4.40 0.42 15.91
CA LEU A 256 3.68 -0.69 15.31
C LEU A 256 3.89 -1.94 16.14
N THR A 257 2.82 -2.67 16.48
CA THR A 257 2.93 -3.95 17.16
C THR A 257 2.16 -5.04 16.43
N LYS A 258 2.73 -6.24 16.43
CA LYS A 258 2.17 -7.46 15.82
C LYS A 258 2.30 -8.65 16.78
N PRO A 259 1.72 -8.58 18.00
CA PRO A 259 1.68 -9.74 18.88
C PRO A 259 0.77 -10.82 18.31
N ALA A 260 1.18 -12.07 18.46
CA ALA A 260 0.35 -13.19 18.02
C ALA A 260 -0.80 -13.45 19.00
N GLY A 261 -1.88 -14.02 18.48
CA GLY A 261 -2.98 -14.57 19.28
C GLY A 261 -3.87 -13.54 19.97
N VAL A 262 -3.68 -12.25 19.71
CA VAL A 262 -4.53 -11.20 20.24
C VAL A 262 -5.38 -10.64 19.13
N PHE A 263 -6.68 -10.85 19.18
CA PHE A 263 -7.64 -10.20 18.30
C PHE A 263 -7.94 -8.80 18.84
N PHE A 264 -6.99 -7.90 18.64
CA PHE A 264 -7.01 -6.59 19.21
C PHE A 264 -6.41 -5.63 18.19
N MET A 265 -7.17 -4.63 17.85
CA MET A 265 -6.71 -3.55 16.97
C MET A 265 -7.00 -2.22 17.67
N GLU A 266 -5.93 -1.55 18.06
CA GLU A 266 -5.99 -0.21 18.62
C GLU A 266 -5.15 0.73 17.77
N ARG A 267 -5.70 1.88 17.48
CA ARG A 267 -5.03 2.93 16.71
C ARG A 267 -5.23 4.27 17.39
N TYR A 268 -4.12 4.96 17.61
CA TYR A 268 -4.09 6.30 18.17
C TYR A 268 -3.22 7.17 17.29
N ASP A 269 -3.81 8.19 16.66
CA ASP A 269 -3.09 9.11 15.80
C ASP A 269 -3.30 10.55 16.33
N TYR A 270 -2.20 11.29 16.47
CA TYR A 270 -2.17 12.68 16.86
C TYR A 270 -1.29 13.48 15.93
N ILE A 271 -1.73 14.65 15.52
CA ILE A 271 -0.91 15.60 14.78
C ILE A 271 -0.90 16.91 15.57
N LEU A 272 0.29 17.37 15.93
CA LEU A 272 0.51 18.65 16.59
C LEU A 272 1.07 19.62 15.57
N THR A 273 0.39 20.75 15.41
CA THR A 273 0.90 21.91 14.68
C THR A 273 1.37 22.96 15.66
N THR A 274 1.95 24.07 15.19
CA THR A 274 2.27 25.22 16.04
C THR A 274 1.04 25.93 16.63
N GLN A 275 -0.17 25.64 16.11
CA GLN A 275 -1.41 26.34 16.45
C GLN A 275 -2.55 25.43 16.90
N SER A 276 -2.46 24.12 16.66
CA SER A 276 -3.54 23.19 16.91
C SER A 276 -3.06 21.76 17.10
N MET A 277 -3.90 20.94 17.70
CA MET A 277 -3.71 19.50 17.79
C MET A 277 -4.90 18.80 17.13
N ILE A 278 -4.60 17.85 16.24
CA ILE A 278 -5.58 16.94 15.66
C ILE A 278 -5.50 15.62 16.41
N LYS A 279 -6.63 15.14 16.89
CA LYS A 279 -6.77 13.83 17.52
C LYS A 279 -7.73 12.98 16.72
N PHE A 280 -7.27 11.78 16.37
CA PHE A 280 -8.07 10.77 15.67
C PHE A 280 -8.71 9.84 16.70
N GLU A 281 -10.00 10.03 16.90
CA GLU A 281 -10.84 9.15 17.71
C GLU A 281 -11.96 8.56 16.84
N ASN A 282 -13.14 8.34 17.42
CA ASN A 282 -14.34 7.99 16.65
C ASN A 282 -14.74 9.11 15.66
N ASP A 283 -14.41 10.34 16.01
CA ASP A 283 -14.51 11.54 15.19
C ASP A 283 -13.14 12.24 15.17
N LEU A 284 -12.84 13.00 14.12
CA LEU A 284 -11.63 13.80 14.07
C LEU A 284 -11.85 15.09 14.86
N LYS A 285 -11.13 15.27 15.95
CA LYS A 285 -11.20 16.46 16.78
C LYS A 285 -9.98 17.35 16.56
N VAL A 286 -10.23 18.64 16.42
CA VAL A 286 -9.19 19.66 16.34
C VAL A 286 -9.30 20.57 17.56
N TYR A 287 -8.22 20.69 18.29
CA TYR A 287 -8.08 21.56 19.45
C TYR A 287 -7.19 22.74 19.05
N GLY A 288 -7.74 23.96 19.04
CA GLY A 288 -7.00 25.18 18.75
C GLY A 288 -6.30 25.75 19.98
N VAL A 289 -5.36 26.70 19.78
CA VAL A 289 -4.63 27.40 20.85
C VAL A 289 -5.54 28.21 21.74
N ASP A 290 -6.69 28.65 21.24
CA ASP A 290 -7.63 29.53 21.94
C ASP A 290 -8.73 28.81 22.74
N ASN A 291 -8.53 27.52 23.07
CA ASN A 291 -9.54 26.63 23.69
C ASN A 291 -10.88 26.55 22.93
N ASN A 292 -10.92 26.92 21.68
CA ASN A 292 -12.05 26.69 20.81
C ASN A 292 -11.93 25.29 20.24
N ASP A 293 -12.78 24.37 20.70
CA ASP A 293 -12.94 23.05 20.10
C ASP A 293 -13.55 23.24 18.70
N TYR A 294 -12.74 23.10 17.69
CA TYR A 294 -13.25 23.00 16.33
C TYR A 294 -13.59 21.52 16.06
N ASP A 295 -14.86 21.17 16.19
CA ASP A 295 -15.38 19.96 15.60
C ASP A 295 -15.27 20.09 14.07
N ILE A 296 -14.11 19.74 13.53
CA ILE A 296 -14.05 19.42 12.11
C ILE A 296 -14.73 18.07 11.99
N ASN A 297 -16.03 18.09 11.76
CA ASN A 297 -16.82 16.91 11.45
C ASN A 297 -16.40 16.41 10.08
N LEU A 298 -15.27 15.67 10.02
CA LEU A 298 -14.70 15.10 8.81
C LEU A 298 -15.43 13.82 8.40
N GLY A 299 -16.54 13.51 9.08
CA GLY A 299 -17.54 12.62 8.53
C GLY A 299 -17.25 11.14 8.57
N ARG A 300 -16.49 10.61 9.54
CA ARG A 300 -16.46 9.14 9.75
C ARG A 300 -17.81 8.57 10.19
N LYS A 301 -18.69 9.38 10.79
CA LYS A 301 -20.11 9.02 11.00
C LYS A 301 -20.86 8.71 9.71
N HIS A 302 -20.50 9.35 8.61
CA HIS A 302 -21.14 9.08 7.32
C HIS A 302 -20.75 7.74 6.71
N PHE A 303 -19.59 7.16 7.08
CA PHE A 303 -19.18 5.83 6.59
C PHE A 303 -19.82 4.66 7.35
N LYS A 304 -20.36 4.89 8.55
CA LYS A 304 -21.21 3.89 9.24
C LYS A 304 -22.64 3.86 8.73
N ASN A 305 -23.06 4.90 8.03
CA ASN A 305 -24.43 5.06 7.51
C ASN A 305 -24.40 5.15 5.99
N ASN A 306 -24.40 4.00 5.32
CA ASN A 306 -25.18 3.66 4.11
C ASN A 306 -25.06 4.49 2.81
N ASP A 307 -24.17 5.47 2.67
CA ASP A 307 -24.26 6.32 1.47
C ASP A 307 -23.42 5.82 0.27
N ILE A 308 -22.65 4.73 0.42
CA ILE A 308 -21.80 4.20 -0.67
C ILE A 308 -22.12 2.74 -1.00
N TYR A 309 -22.47 1.92 0.00
CA TYR A 309 -22.98 0.58 -0.19
C TYR A 309 -24.27 0.41 0.62
N ASN A 310 -25.27 -0.23 0.03
CA ASN A 310 -26.46 -0.56 0.79
C ASN A 310 -26.11 -1.62 1.87
N LYS A 311 -26.95 -1.72 2.91
CA LYS A 311 -26.70 -2.61 4.05
C LYS A 311 -26.48 -4.06 3.63
N GLU A 312 -27.18 -4.53 2.60
CA GLU A 312 -27.08 -5.88 2.06
C GLU A 312 -25.73 -6.11 1.36
N GLU A 313 -25.19 -5.09 0.68
CA GLU A 313 -23.85 -5.16 0.07
C GLU A 313 -22.75 -5.17 1.14
N ILE A 314 -22.87 -4.35 2.19
CA ILE A 314 -21.95 -4.37 3.33
C ILE A 314 -21.98 -5.73 4.02
N GLU A 315 -23.15 -6.31 4.27
CA GLU A 315 -23.28 -7.63 4.88
C GLU A 315 -22.67 -8.73 3.99
N LYS A 316 -22.85 -8.67 2.67
CA LYS A 316 -22.20 -9.58 1.72
C LYS A 316 -20.69 -9.45 1.72
N VAL A 317 -20.18 -8.24 1.85
CA VAL A 317 -18.74 -7.96 1.95
C VAL A 317 -18.18 -8.49 3.27
N ILE A 318 -18.85 -8.25 4.39
CA ILE A 318 -18.44 -8.74 5.71
C ILE A 318 -18.50 -10.28 5.79
N ALA A 319 -19.50 -10.91 5.19
CA ALA A 319 -19.66 -12.35 5.16
C ALA A 319 -18.53 -13.09 4.41
N LYS A 320 -17.78 -12.42 3.56
CA LYS A 320 -16.67 -13.00 2.78
C LYS A 320 -15.33 -13.02 3.51
N GLY A 321 -15.26 -12.53 4.74
CA GLY A 321 -14.08 -12.62 5.61
C GLY A 321 -13.30 -11.30 5.78
N PRO A 322 -12.24 -11.31 6.62
CA PRO A 322 -11.55 -10.09 7.07
C PRO A 322 -10.85 -9.27 5.98
N HIS A 323 -10.76 -9.82 4.79
CA HIS A 323 -10.13 -9.16 3.64
C HIS A 323 -11.04 -8.25 2.85
N ASN A 324 -12.30 -8.22 3.20
CA ASN A 324 -13.31 -7.36 2.60
C ASN A 324 -13.62 -6.18 3.53
N ASP A 325 -12.57 -5.52 4.03
CA ASP A 325 -12.73 -4.21 4.64
C ASP A 325 -13.41 -3.29 3.64
N PRO A 326 -14.66 -2.86 3.86
CA PRO A 326 -15.39 -2.01 2.92
C PRO A 326 -14.62 -0.74 2.58
N MET A 327 -13.91 -0.16 3.56
CA MET A 327 -13.09 1.04 3.33
C MET A 327 -11.88 0.74 2.45
N GLY A 328 -11.24 -0.40 2.64
CA GLY A 328 -10.15 -0.85 1.77
C GLY A 328 -10.60 -1.04 0.32
N LEU A 329 -11.79 -1.60 0.09
CA LEU A 329 -12.36 -1.75 -1.24
C LEU A 329 -12.73 -0.41 -1.88
N ILE A 330 -13.36 0.50 -1.13
CA ILE A 330 -13.71 1.83 -1.58
C ILE A 330 -12.45 2.60 -2.02
N ASN A 331 -11.43 2.60 -1.18
CA ASN A 331 -10.20 3.33 -1.47
C ASN A 331 -9.40 2.68 -2.61
N THR A 332 -9.47 1.35 -2.75
CA THR A 332 -8.90 0.62 -3.90
C THR A 332 -9.61 1.00 -5.21
N LYS A 333 -10.93 1.15 -5.18
CA LYS A 333 -11.68 1.63 -6.35
C LYS A 333 -11.33 3.08 -6.66
N LYS A 334 -11.31 3.97 -5.65
CA LYS A 334 -10.98 5.39 -5.83
C LYS A 334 -9.60 5.61 -6.45
N ILE A 335 -8.55 4.96 -5.92
CA ILE A 335 -7.20 5.09 -6.48
C ILE A 335 -7.15 4.59 -7.92
N SER A 336 -7.81 3.45 -8.23
CA SER A 336 -7.87 2.92 -9.58
C SER A 336 -8.64 3.84 -10.52
N GLU A 337 -9.79 4.38 -10.09
CA GLU A 337 -10.60 5.33 -10.86
C GLU A 337 -9.83 6.62 -11.16
N ASN A 338 -9.16 7.21 -10.16
CA ASN A 338 -8.35 8.42 -10.34
C ASN A 338 -7.18 8.18 -11.29
N PHE A 339 -6.51 7.02 -11.18
CA PHE A 339 -5.45 6.66 -12.11
C PHE A 339 -5.96 6.55 -13.56
N ILE A 340 -7.07 5.83 -13.77
CA ILE A 340 -7.69 5.66 -15.09
C ILE A 340 -8.13 7.02 -15.66
N LYS A 341 -8.83 7.83 -14.87
CA LYS A 341 -9.27 9.17 -15.28
C LYS A 341 -8.09 10.09 -15.58
N SER A 342 -6.99 9.99 -14.82
CA SER A 342 -5.79 10.78 -15.09
C SER A 342 -5.20 10.53 -16.49
N ILE A 343 -5.41 9.33 -17.03
CA ILE A 343 -4.95 8.95 -18.36
C ILE A 343 -5.96 9.33 -19.44
N ILE A 344 -7.25 9.02 -19.21
CA ILE A 344 -8.31 9.26 -20.20
C ILE A 344 -8.53 10.77 -20.43
N GLU A 345 -8.47 11.56 -19.35
CA GLU A 345 -8.78 12.98 -19.35
C GLU A 345 -7.52 13.86 -19.42
N ASP A 346 -6.34 13.26 -19.50
CA ASP A 346 -5.04 13.94 -19.44
C ASP A 346 -4.92 14.88 -18.22
N ARG A 347 -5.27 14.33 -17.03
CA ARG A 347 -5.32 15.05 -15.76
C ARG A 347 -4.36 14.43 -14.73
N PRO A 348 -3.05 14.70 -14.84
CA PRO A 348 -2.04 14.12 -13.95
C PRO A 348 -2.24 14.48 -12.48
N GLU A 349 -2.92 15.60 -12.17
CA GLU A 349 -3.24 16.02 -10.80
C GLU A 349 -4.22 15.08 -10.06
N LEU A 350 -4.90 14.18 -10.75
CA LEU A 350 -5.73 13.16 -10.11
C LEU A 350 -4.90 12.06 -9.43
N ARG A 351 -3.60 12.01 -9.70
CA ARG A 351 -2.67 11.10 -9.04
C ARG A 351 -2.00 11.83 -7.88
N ASN A 352 -2.31 11.44 -6.64
CA ASN A 352 -1.68 12.02 -5.45
C ASN A 352 -0.19 11.68 -5.36
N ASN A 353 0.22 10.53 -5.90
CA ASN A 353 1.61 10.08 -5.95
C ASN A 353 1.96 9.52 -7.34
N SER A 354 3.23 9.26 -7.55
CA SER A 354 3.76 8.50 -8.67
C SER A 354 4.64 7.36 -8.17
N PHE A 355 5.09 6.48 -9.06
CA PHE A 355 6.07 5.46 -8.70
C PHE A 355 7.33 6.11 -8.09
N ARG A 356 7.85 7.20 -8.67
CA ARG A 356 9.05 7.92 -8.19
C ARG A 356 8.83 8.61 -6.84
N THR A 357 7.76 9.38 -6.69
CA THR A 357 7.52 10.14 -5.44
C THR A 357 7.26 9.23 -4.24
N SER A 358 6.84 8.00 -4.47
CA SER A 358 6.60 6.98 -3.44
C SER A 358 7.89 6.32 -2.91
N ILE A 359 9.04 6.54 -3.57
CA ILE A 359 10.32 5.92 -3.16
C ILE A 359 10.75 6.40 -1.77
N ASN A 360 10.51 7.65 -1.40
CA ASN A 360 10.90 8.14 -0.07
C ASN A 360 10.19 7.38 1.06
N SER A 361 8.91 6.99 0.90
CA SER A 361 8.21 6.12 1.85
C SER A 361 8.89 4.75 1.96
N LEU A 362 9.26 4.15 0.83
CA LEU A 362 9.95 2.87 0.79
C LEU A 362 11.35 2.96 1.40
N SER A 363 12.15 3.94 0.99
CA SER A 363 13.50 4.17 1.53
C SER A 363 13.47 4.35 3.04
N SER A 364 12.48 5.07 3.56
CA SER A 364 12.33 5.34 4.99
C SER A 364 12.07 4.07 5.80
N VAL A 365 11.20 3.18 5.34
CA VAL A 365 10.93 1.92 6.06
C VAL A 365 12.05 0.90 5.90
N LEU A 366 12.76 0.88 4.77
CA LEU A 366 13.95 0.06 4.59
C LEU A 366 15.11 0.57 5.46
N ALA A 367 15.33 1.88 5.51
CA ALA A 367 16.32 2.50 6.39
C ALA A 367 15.99 2.29 7.89
N ALA A 368 14.70 2.21 8.26
CA ALA A 368 14.30 1.86 9.62
C ALA A 368 14.75 0.44 10.01
N ASN A 369 14.65 -0.54 9.10
CA ASN A 369 15.20 -1.88 9.34
C ASN A 369 16.71 -1.84 9.58
N VAL A 370 17.42 -1.02 8.81
CA VAL A 370 18.89 -0.86 8.95
C VAL A 370 19.23 -0.17 10.26
N SER A 371 18.53 0.91 10.60
CA SER A 371 18.69 1.60 11.88
C SER A 371 18.52 0.65 13.06
N ALA A 372 17.46 -0.15 13.06
CA ALA A 372 17.23 -1.15 14.12
C ALA A 372 18.35 -2.20 14.19
N SER A 373 18.94 -2.60 13.06
CA SER A 373 20.08 -3.53 13.01
C SER A 373 21.42 -2.90 13.45
N MET A 374 21.44 -1.58 13.61
CA MET A 374 22.60 -0.76 14.03
C MET A 374 22.31 -0.03 15.35
N ASP A 375 21.61 -0.69 16.26
CA ASP A 375 21.30 -0.20 17.62
C ASP A 375 20.63 1.19 17.66
N GLY A 376 19.78 1.49 16.66
CA GLY A 376 19.06 2.75 16.57
C GLY A 376 19.87 3.91 15.96
N GLU A 377 20.96 3.63 15.23
CA GLU A 377 21.72 4.67 14.52
C GLU A 377 20.81 5.51 13.63
N LYS A 378 20.97 6.82 13.71
CA LYS A 378 20.25 7.76 12.84
C LYS A 378 20.73 7.63 11.40
N ILE A 379 19.81 7.32 10.49
CA ILE A 379 20.09 7.14 9.07
C ILE A 379 19.45 8.28 8.29
N ASN A 380 20.26 9.04 7.54
CA ASN A 380 19.77 10.01 6.57
C ASN A 380 19.30 9.27 5.31
N ILE A 381 18.11 9.62 4.78
CA ILE A 381 17.49 8.91 3.66
C ILE A 381 18.27 9.07 2.37
N GLU A 382 18.74 10.29 2.06
CA GLU A 382 19.55 10.54 0.87
C GLU A 382 20.88 9.77 0.91
N GLU A 383 21.52 9.72 2.09
CA GLU A 383 22.71 8.91 2.30
C GLU A 383 22.42 7.41 2.17
N PHE A 384 21.28 6.94 2.69
CA PHE A 384 20.83 5.55 2.53
C PHE A 384 20.64 5.16 1.08
N GLU A 385 20.07 6.05 0.27
CA GLU A 385 19.82 5.83 -1.15
C GLU A 385 21.09 5.82 -2.01
N SER A 386 22.11 6.59 -1.65
CA SER A 386 23.27 6.85 -2.53
C SER A 386 24.60 6.30 -2.02
N SER A 387 24.84 6.28 -0.71
CA SER A 387 26.15 5.94 -0.15
C SER A 387 26.51 4.47 -0.29
N ILE A 388 27.80 4.21 -0.54
CA ILE A 388 28.37 2.86 -0.55
C ILE A 388 28.25 2.15 0.82
N LYS A 389 28.21 2.90 1.93
CA LYS A 389 28.00 2.39 3.28
C LYS A 389 26.79 1.49 3.38
N TYR A 390 25.70 1.85 2.69
CA TYR A 390 24.43 1.15 2.75
C TYR A 390 24.16 0.25 1.53
N SER A 391 25.09 0.14 0.58
CA SER A 391 24.88 -0.60 -0.69
C SER A 391 24.42 -2.05 -0.48
N LYS A 392 24.93 -2.74 0.55
CA LYS A 392 24.56 -4.13 0.87
C LYS A 392 23.09 -4.29 1.30
N TYR A 393 22.45 -3.22 1.77
CA TYR A 393 21.04 -3.24 2.21
C TYR A 393 20.06 -2.87 1.10
N ARG A 394 20.56 -2.36 -0.04
CA ARG A 394 19.74 -2.00 -1.20
C ARG A 394 19.66 -3.09 -2.24
N LYS A 395 20.52 -4.11 -2.15
CA LYS A 395 20.66 -5.20 -3.12
C LYS A 395 19.86 -6.44 -2.71
N LYS A 396 19.37 -7.13 -3.75
CA LYS A 396 18.77 -8.46 -3.63
C LYS A 396 19.81 -9.51 -3.29
#